data_85f05b9a204e72addcf8945634392a69
#
_entry.id   85f05b9a204e72addcf8945634392a69
#
_cell.length_a   1.000
_cell.length_b   1.000
_cell.length_c   1.000
_cell.angle_alpha   90.00
_cell.angle_beta   90.00
_cell.angle_gamma   90.00
#
_symmetry.space_group_name_H-M   'P 1'
#
loop_
_entity.id
_entity.type
_entity.pdbx_description
1 polymer ?
#
loop_
_entity_poly.entity_id
_entity_poly.type
_entity_poly.pdbx_seq_one_letter_code
_entity_poly.pdbx_strand_id
1 'polypeptide(L)'
;MRKTKFALACTLILTSALSTAYAEEVKTKGIEVTATRVERDLLQVPVSVSVVSEKQIKKSGASTIGDLLKDVPGVEVNNDGSQGLKRIGIRGEDAYRTLVLVDGQKISEHKSMSGTPMLIDPASVERIEVIKGPNSVLYGSDAIGGVVNIITKKDADKPFTADIAAGYDGSGDAWRESAGVSGKVSGVGYRFGAANVEAGNLRVPHKVIEGTSYRQKSFDGLLSYDFSDKVTLGVNGEYFDSDINSTTEDSGSYDDFGVEIPVWKRSKVNMFAELKNLTDTLARVRVDAYHQVNQKIMVNRIKQSESSSSTTVKTTPRGSITTQKIF
;
A
#
# COMPACT_ATOMS: atom_id res chain seq x y z
N MET A 1 -18.15 28.61 -3.25
CA MET A 1 -17.41 29.60 -2.41
C MET A 1 -16.58 29.01 -1.27
N ARG A 2 -16.47 27.68 -1.11
CA ARG A 2 -15.62 27.04 -0.05
C ARG A 2 -14.21 26.64 -0.53
N LYS A 3 -13.98 26.54 -1.84
CA LYS A 3 -12.70 26.10 -2.44
C LYS A 3 -11.61 27.18 -2.51
N THR A 4 -11.97 28.46 -2.44
CA THR A 4 -11.01 29.58 -2.56
C THR A 4 -10.26 29.93 -1.26
N LYS A 5 -10.74 29.49 -0.10
CA LYS A 5 -10.08 29.78 1.19
C LYS A 5 -8.91 28.84 1.51
N PHE A 6 -8.86 27.64 0.91
CA PHE A 6 -7.77 26.70 1.10
C PHE A 6 -6.53 27.04 0.26
N ALA A 7 -6.73 27.60 -0.95
CA ALA A 7 -5.64 28.01 -1.82
C ALA A 7 -4.81 29.16 -1.23
N LEU A 8 -5.43 30.04 -0.44
CA LEU A 8 -4.75 31.22 0.13
C LEU A 8 -3.87 30.85 1.35
N ALA A 9 -4.20 29.79 2.07
CA ALA A 9 -3.42 29.33 3.22
C ALA A 9 -2.13 28.60 2.80
N CYS A 10 -2.14 27.89 1.68
CA CYS A 10 -0.95 27.23 1.14
C CYS A 10 0.10 28.22 0.58
N THR A 11 -0.32 29.38 0.09
CA THR A 11 0.60 30.37 -0.52
C THR A 11 1.42 31.12 0.52
N LEU A 12 0.94 31.23 1.76
CA LEU A 12 1.66 32.00 2.82
C LEU A 12 2.75 31.16 3.52
N ILE A 13 2.74 29.84 3.41
CA ILE A 13 3.75 28.96 4.04
C ILE A 13 4.94 28.71 3.11
N LEU A 14 4.80 28.97 1.81
CA LEU A 14 5.85 28.68 0.82
C LEU A 14 6.98 29.73 0.74
N THR A 15 6.85 30.88 1.39
CA THR A 15 7.82 31.98 1.25
C THR A 15 8.94 32.02 2.27
N SER A 16 8.97 31.11 3.27
CA SER A 16 9.98 31.16 4.35
C SER A 16 11.01 30.02 4.33
N ALA A 17 11.03 29.15 3.32
CA ALA A 17 11.89 27.97 3.28
C ALA A 17 12.95 27.98 2.15
N LEU A 18 13.41 29.16 1.73
CA LEU A 18 14.58 29.26 0.83
C LEU A 18 15.82 29.62 1.64
N SER A 19 16.49 28.66 2.24
CA SER A 19 17.92 28.82 2.56
C SER A 19 18.62 27.48 2.78
N THR A 20 19.72 27.32 2.02
CA THR A 20 20.84 26.39 2.15
C THR A 20 20.60 24.93 1.76
N ALA A 21 20.74 24.68 0.46
CA ALA A 21 21.12 23.35 -0.02
C ALA A 21 22.60 23.10 0.27
N TYR A 22 22.92 22.42 1.35
CA TYR A 22 24.21 21.75 1.50
C TYR A 22 24.17 20.46 0.71
N ALA A 23 25.09 20.29 -0.22
CA ALA A 23 25.34 19.02 -0.88
C ALA A 23 25.99 18.08 0.14
N GLU A 24 25.18 17.22 0.78
CA GLU A 24 25.66 16.14 1.62
C GLU A 24 26.11 15.00 0.70
N GLU A 25 27.35 14.59 0.82
CA GLU A 25 27.95 13.47 0.12
C GLU A 25 27.15 12.20 0.44
N VAL A 26 26.32 11.75 -0.50
CA VAL A 26 25.50 10.55 -0.34
C VAL A 26 26.44 9.34 -0.36
N LYS A 27 26.90 8.90 0.79
CA LYS A 27 27.40 7.54 0.97
C LYS A 27 26.26 6.60 0.58
N THR A 28 26.39 5.93 -0.55
CA THR A 28 25.47 4.89 -1.00
C THR A 28 25.53 3.75 0.02
N LYS A 29 24.65 3.80 1.05
CA LYS A 29 24.35 2.60 1.83
C LYS A 29 23.81 1.56 0.83
N GLY A 30 24.38 0.36 0.83
CA GLY A 30 23.87 -0.75 0.04
C GLY A 30 22.37 -0.91 0.28
N ILE A 31 21.62 -1.28 -0.74
CA ILE A 31 20.18 -1.54 -0.60
C ILE A 31 20.04 -2.82 0.22
N GLU A 32 19.62 -2.68 1.47
CA GLU A 32 19.31 -3.80 2.34
C GLU A 32 17.89 -4.30 2.05
N VAL A 33 17.73 -5.62 1.93
CA VAL A 33 16.44 -6.27 1.67
C VAL A 33 16.15 -7.33 2.73
N THR A 34 14.86 -7.52 2.99
CA THR A 34 14.36 -8.51 3.96
C THR A 34 13.93 -9.83 3.28
N ALA A 35 14.33 -10.03 2.03
CA ALA A 35 13.95 -11.16 1.17
C ALA A 35 14.22 -12.54 1.79
N THR A 36 15.18 -12.64 2.70
CA THR A 36 15.53 -13.88 3.44
C THR A 36 15.02 -13.90 4.88
N ARG A 37 14.05 -13.02 5.21
CA ARG A 37 13.59 -12.70 6.57
C ARG A 37 14.67 -12.11 7.50
N VAL A 38 15.83 -11.80 6.95
CA VAL A 38 16.93 -11.10 7.61
C VAL A 38 17.38 -9.99 6.68
N GLU A 39 17.67 -8.83 7.23
CA GLU A 39 18.24 -7.71 6.46
C GLU A 39 19.61 -8.12 5.91
N ARG A 40 19.74 -8.08 4.58
CA ARG A 40 21.01 -8.39 3.88
C ARG A 40 21.17 -7.42 2.72
N ASP A 41 22.42 -7.20 2.33
CA ASP A 41 22.72 -6.48 1.10
C ASP A 41 22.08 -7.23 -0.10
N LEU A 42 21.40 -6.49 -0.97
CA LEU A 42 20.73 -7.01 -2.17
C LEU A 42 21.64 -7.90 -3.02
N LEU A 43 22.93 -7.56 -3.10
CA LEU A 43 23.92 -8.31 -3.87
C LEU A 43 24.31 -9.66 -3.25
N GLN A 44 24.01 -9.86 -1.97
CA GLN A 44 24.33 -11.10 -1.24
C GLN A 44 23.15 -12.08 -1.15
N VAL A 45 21.99 -11.68 -1.69
CA VAL A 45 20.78 -12.52 -1.62
C VAL A 45 20.75 -13.46 -2.83
N PRO A 46 20.68 -14.81 -2.63
CA PRO A 46 20.74 -15.79 -3.72
C PRO A 46 19.41 -15.96 -4.48
N VAL A 47 18.57 -14.93 -4.49
CA VAL A 47 17.27 -14.89 -5.20
C VAL A 47 17.12 -13.60 -5.98
N SER A 48 16.31 -13.63 -7.03
CA SER A 48 16.04 -12.44 -7.83
C SER A 48 15.12 -11.48 -7.09
N VAL A 49 15.66 -10.35 -6.65
CA VAL A 49 14.92 -9.30 -5.96
C VAL A 49 14.95 -8.02 -6.77
N SER A 50 13.82 -7.35 -6.86
CA SER A 50 13.72 -5.96 -7.33
C SER A 50 13.23 -5.08 -6.19
N VAL A 51 13.76 -3.86 -6.11
CA VAL A 51 13.38 -2.90 -5.08
C VAL A 51 12.84 -1.63 -5.73
N VAL A 52 11.65 -1.22 -5.33
CA VAL A 52 11.12 0.12 -5.63
C VAL A 52 11.42 1.00 -4.42
N SER A 53 12.34 1.93 -4.59
CA SER A 53 12.83 2.82 -3.53
C SER A 53 11.86 3.96 -3.23
N GLU A 54 11.96 4.58 -2.06
CA GLU A 54 11.18 5.77 -1.69
C GLU A 54 11.29 6.90 -2.73
N LYS A 55 12.49 7.10 -3.29
CA LYS A 55 12.71 8.09 -4.36
C LYS A 55 11.89 7.78 -5.62
N GLN A 56 11.78 6.51 -6.00
CA GLN A 56 10.95 6.10 -7.14
C GLN A 56 9.46 6.26 -6.79
N ILE A 57 9.04 5.87 -5.59
CA ILE A 57 7.67 6.04 -5.10
C ILE A 57 7.25 7.52 -5.18
N LYS A 58 8.06 8.42 -4.62
CA LYS A 58 7.80 9.88 -4.64
C LYS A 58 7.74 10.45 -6.06
N LYS A 59 8.56 9.94 -6.99
CA LYS A 59 8.59 10.41 -8.38
C LYS A 59 7.46 9.87 -9.24
N SER A 60 6.91 8.71 -8.92
CA SER A 60 5.92 8.03 -9.77
C SER A 60 4.55 8.73 -9.80
N GLY A 61 4.20 9.47 -8.74
CA GLY A 61 2.85 10.01 -8.58
C GLY A 61 1.76 8.93 -8.46
N ALA A 62 2.13 7.67 -8.26
CA ALA A 62 1.22 6.54 -8.21
C ALA A 62 0.18 6.67 -7.11
N SER A 63 -1.07 6.37 -7.42
CA SER A 63 -2.18 6.40 -6.47
C SER A 63 -2.38 5.06 -5.75
N THR A 64 -1.85 3.97 -6.31
CA THR A 64 -1.95 2.64 -5.71
C THR A 64 -0.59 1.95 -5.69
N ILE A 65 -0.42 0.97 -4.80
CA ILE A 65 0.79 0.11 -4.80
C ILE A 65 0.95 -0.65 -6.11
N GLY A 66 -0.16 -1.08 -6.72
CA GLY A 66 -0.12 -1.74 -8.03
C GLY A 66 0.52 -0.86 -9.10
N ASP A 67 0.24 0.44 -9.09
CA ASP A 67 0.85 1.36 -10.06
C ASP A 67 2.37 1.48 -9.90
N LEU A 68 2.88 1.35 -8.67
CA LEU A 68 4.33 1.34 -8.40
C LEU A 68 5.03 0.09 -8.95
N LEU A 69 4.30 -0.98 -9.17
CA LEU A 69 4.83 -2.27 -9.59
C LEU A 69 4.80 -2.49 -11.11
N LYS A 70 4.13 -1.62 -11.87
CA LYS A 70 4.00 -1.74 -13.34
C LYS A 70 5.34 -1.82 -14.07
N ASP A 71 6.33 -1.07 -13.58
CA ASP A 71 7.64 -0.97 -14.21
C ASP A 71 8.66 -1.97 -13.63
N VAL A 72 8.23 -2.86 -12.74
CA VAL A 72 9.12 -3.88 -12.16
C VAL A 72 9.22 -5.06 -13.12
N PRO A 73 10.42 -5.37 -13.66
CA PRO A 73 10.58 -6.48 -14.61
C PRO A 73 10.08 -7.81 -14.07
N GLY A 74 9.23 -8.51 -14.85
CA GLY A 74 8.64 -9.79 -14.46
C GLY A 74 7.48 -9.70 -13.48
N VAL A 75 6.93 -8.51 -13.28
CA VAL A 75 5.67 -8.28 -12.57
C VAL A 75 4.62 -7.85 -13.59
N GLU A 76 3.48 -8.47 -13.54
CA GLU A 76 2.30 -8.14 -14.32
C GLU A 76 1.26 -7.49 -13.41
N VAL A 77 0.76 -6.33 -13.81
CA VAL A 77 -0.27 -5.60 -13.07
C VAL A 77 -1.48 -5.40 -13.96
N ASN A 78 -2.53 -6.11 -13.66
CA ASN A 78 -3.78 -6.06 -14.40
C ASN A 78 -4.83 -5.26 -13.61
N ASN A 79 -5.57 -4.40 -14.32
CA ASN A 79 -6.75 -3.74 -13.74
C ASN A 79 -7.90 -4.74 -13.68
N ASP A 80 -8.65 -4.72 -12.59
CA ASP A 80 -9.80 -5.57 -12.37
C ASP A 80 -11.11 -4.75 -12.43
N GLY A 81 -11.34 -4.14 -13.58
CA GLY A 81 -12.55 -3.33 -13.85
C GLY A 81 -12.61 -1.98 -13.12
N SER A 82 -11.55 -1.59 -12.41
CA SER A 82 -11.47 -0.31 -11.70
C SER A 82 -10.02 0.16 -11.58
N GLN A 83 -9.84 1.45 -11.39
CA GLN A 83 -8.53 2.04 -11.13
C GLN A 83 -7.95 1.62 -9.76
N GLY A 84 -8.82 1.44 -8.75
CA GLY A 84 -8.44 1.03 -7.39
C GLY A 84 -8.22 -0.46 -7.21
N LEU A 85 -8.59 -1.30 -8.19
CA LEU A 85 -8.45 -2.76 -8.12
C LEU A 85 -7.34 -3.23 -9.05
N LYS A 86 -6.30 -3.83 -8.47
CA LYS A 86 -5.14 -4.33 -9.22
C LYS A 86 -4.88 -5.79 -8.87
N ARG A 87 -4.61 -6.61 -9.87
CA ARG A 87 -4.10 -7.97 -9.71
C ARG A 87 -2.62 -7.99 -10.05
N ILE A 88 -1.83 -8.61 -9.20
CA ILE A 88 -0.38 -8.66 -9.36
C ILE A 88 0.04 -10.11 -9.53
N GLY A 89 0.53 -10.42 -10.71
CA GLY A 89 1.20 -11.67 -11.05
C GLY A 89 2.72 -11.49 -11.10
N ILE A 90 3.47 -12.54 -10.81
CA ILE A 90 4.93 -12.55 -10.91
C ILE A 90 5.35 -13.70 -11.81
N ARG A 91 6.12 -13.40 -12.90
CA ARG A 91 6.63 -14.38 -13.87
C ARG A 91 5.54 -15.22 -14.54
N GLY A 92 4.40 -14.59 -14.88
CA GLY A 92 3.27 -15.26 -15.51
C GLY A 92 2.42 -16.10 -14.54
N GLU A 93 2.75 -16.12 -13.25
CA GLU A 93 1.92 -16.77 -12.26
C GLU A 93 0.74 -15.89 -11.86
N ASP A 94 -0.40 -16.53 -11.60
CA ASP A 94 -1.63 -15.85 -11.18
C ASP A 94 -1.43 -15.08 -9.87
N ALA A 95 -2.20 -14.03 -9.68
CA ALA A 95 -2.22 -13.23 -8.46
C ALA A 95 -2.46 -14.07 -7.18
N TYR A 96 -3.19 -15.18 -7.28
CA TYR A 96 -3.38 -16.13 -6.18
C TYR A 96 -2.10 -16.81 -5.69
N ARG A 97 -1.04 -16.80 -6.53
CA ARG A 97 0.26 -17.43 -6.24
C ARG A 97 1.32 -16.40 -5.86
N THR A 98 0.92 -15.13 -5.77
CA THR A 98 1.77 -14.04 -5.30
C THR A 98 1.42 -13.70 -3.87
N LEU A 99 2.38 -13.81 -2.96
CA LEU A 99 2.19 -13.44 -1.56
C LEU A 99 2.45 -11.94 -1.38
N VAL A 100 1.54 -11.24 -0.70
CA VAL A 100 1.73 -9.84 -0.33
C VAL A 100 1.88 -9.71 1.17
N LEU A 101 2.92 -8.99 1.59
CA LEU A 101 3.26 -8.70 2.97
C LEU A 101 3.34 -7.19 3.19
N VAL A 102 2.97 -6.73 4.39
CA VAL A 102 3.30 -5.40 4.92
C VAL A 102 4.13 -5.60 6.18
N ASP A 103 5.35 -5.10 6.17
CA ASP A 103 6.34 -5.30 7.24
C ASP A 103 6.53 -6.78 7.62
N GLY A 104 6.55 -7.66 6.61
CA GLY A 104 6.67 -9.10 6.80
C GLY A 104 5.40 -9.81 7.27
N GLN A 105 4.31 -9.10 7.49
CA GLN A 105 3.01 -9.64 7.93
C GLN A 105 2.07 -9.83 6.73
N LYS A 106 1.46 -11.00 6.64
CA LYS A 106 0.60 -11.37 5.51
C LYS A 106 -0.68 -10.54 5.48
N ILE A 107 -0.99 -10.00 4.30
CA ILE A 107 -2.32 -9.48 3.98
C ILE A 107 -3.13 -10.60 3.35
N SER A 108 -4.15 -11.09 4.06
CA SER A 108 -4.98 -12.21 3.57
C SER A 108 -5.97 -11.82 2.49
N GLU A 109 -6.33 -10.55 2.41
CA GLU A 109 -7.37 -10.03 1.50
C GLU A 109 -6.94 -9.95 0.03
N HIS A 110 -5.67 -10.19 -0.29
CA HIS A 110 -5.20 -10.14 -1.68
C HIS A 110 -5.75 -11.27 -2.57
N LYS A 111 -6.26 -12.34 -1.98
CA LYS A 111 -6.84 -13.48 -2.70
C LYS A 111 -8.31 -13.32 -3.06
N SER A 112 -8.84 -12.11 -3.00
CA SER A 112 -10.20 -11.83 -3.41
C SER A 112 -10.36 -11.92 -4.93
N MET A 113 -11.48 -12.46 -5.42
CA MET A 113 -11.82 -12.51 -6.85
C MET A 113 -11.90 -11.12 -7.49
N SER A 114 -12.06 -10.06 -6.71
CA SER A 114 -12.21 -8.67 -7.17
C SER A 114 -10.91 -7.86 -7.12
N GLY A 115 -9.76 -8.47 -7.38
CA GLY A 115 -8.47 -7.78 -7.35
C GLY A 115 -8.02 -7.45 -5.93
N THR A 116 -6.91 -6.73 -5.82
CA THR A 116 -6.33 -6.42 -4.51
C THR A 116 -5.98 -4.97 -4.42
N PRO A 117 -6.76 -4.14 -3.72
CA PRO A 117 -6.17 -2.98 -3.10
C PRO A 117 -5.21 -3.54 -2.04
N MET A 118 -3.96 -3.15 -2.10
CA MET A 118 -2.98 -3.58 -1.09
C MET A 118 -3.18 -2.86 0.24
N LEU A 119 -4.36 -2.36 0.49
CA LEU A 119 -4.89 -1.76 1.72
C LEU A 119 -3.86 -0.90 2.48
N ILE A 120 -3.00 -0.24 1.73
CA ILE A 120 -1.96 0.68 2.21
C ILE A 120 -1.71 1.76 1.15
N ASP A 121 -1.53 3.00 1.60
CA ASP A 121 -1.24 4.11 0.70
C ASP A 121 0.26 4.20 0.37
N PRO A 122 0.64 4.49 -0.90
CA PRO A 122 2.02 4.73 -1.28
C PRO A 122 2.76 5.78 -0.41
N ALA A 123 2.06 6.76 0.16
CA ALA A 123 2.68 7.78 1.01
C ALA A 123 3.26 7.22 2.31
N SER A 124 2.72 6.11 2.83
CA SER A 124 3.23 5.44 4.04
C SER A 124 4.35 4.44 3.76
N VAL A 125 4.71 4.21 2.47
CA VAL A 125 5.69 3.21 2.06
C VAL A 125 7.09 3.80 1.96
N GLU A 126 8.07 3.12 2.56
CA GLU A 126 9.49 3.40 2.42
C GLU A 126 10.06 2.76 1.15
N ARG A 127 9.80 1.46 0.96
CA ARG A 127 10.21 0.69 -0.22
C ARG A 127 9.33 -0.53 -0.43
N ILE A 128 9.37 -1.06 -1.64
CA ILE A 128 8.72 -2.32 -1.97
C ILE A 128 9.78 -3.29 -2.47
N GLU A 129 9.84 -4.47 -1.88
CA GLU A 129 10.73 -5.56 -2.27
C GLU A 129 9.92 -6.62 -3.02
N VAL A 130 10.31 -6.92 -4.26
CA VAL A 130 9.68 -7.95 -5.09
C VAL A 130 10.63 -9.12 -5.24
N ILE A 131 10.34 -10.21 -4.58
CA ILE A 131 11.10 -11.46 -4.61
C ILE A 131 10.46 -12.36 -5.65
N LYS A 132 11.21 -12.71 -6.71
CA LYS A 132 10.67 -13.41 -7.87
C LYS A 132 11.02 -14.90 -7.84
N GLY A 133 10.00 -15.73 -7.99
CA GLY A 133 10.11 -17.18 -8.00
C GLY A 133 9.70 -17.83 -6.69
N PRO A 134 9.79 -19.17 -6.59
CA PRO A 134 9.28 -19.93 -5.47
C PRO A 134 9.99 -19.58 -4.16
N ASN A 135 9.24 -19.13 -3.18
CA ASN A 135 9.72 -18.78 -1.85
C ASN A 135 8.89 -19.42 -0.73
N SER A 136 8.20 -20.51 -1.06
CA SER A 136 7.29 -21.21 -0.15
C SER A 136 7.96 -21.75 1.10
N VAL A 137 9.25 -22.09 1.04
CA VAL A 137 10.03 -22.54 2.20
C VAL A 137 10.11 -21.47 3.29
N LEU A 138 10.24 -20.19 2.91
CA LEU A 138 10.37 -19.09 3.86
C LEU A 138 9.03 -18.43 4.21
N TYR A 139 8.07 -18.45 3.30
CA TYR A 139 6.87 -17.64 3.39
C TYR A 139 5.55 -18.44 3.33
N GLY A 140 5.62 -19.75 3.12
CA GLY A 140 4.46 -20.64 3.04
C GLY A 140 3.88 -20.80 1.64
N SER A 141 2.78 -21.55 1.53
CA SER A 141 2.20 -22.05 0.28
C SER A 141 1.78 -20.97 -0.73
N ASP A 142 1.59 -19.74 -0.28
CA ASP A 142 1.10 -18.65 -1.14
C ASP A 142 2.20 -17.98 -1.98
N ALA A 143 3.47 -18.29 -1.71
CA ALA A 143 4.64 -17.69 -2.36
C ALA A 143 5.22 -18.56 -3.48
N ILE A 144 4.37 -19.07 -4.38
CA ILE A 144 4.78 -19.91 -5.52
C ILE A 144 5.37 -19.03 -6.64
N GLY A 145 4.67 -17.99 -7.07
CA GLY A 145 5.14 -17.04 -8.09
C GLY A 145 6.16 -16.05 -7.54
N GLY A 146 6.00 -15.68 -6.28
CA GLY A 146 6.88 -14.72 -5.60
C GLY A 146 6.24 -14.05 -4.40
N VAL A 147 6.97 -13.06 -3.88
CA VAL A 147 6.56 -12.26 -2.71
C VAL A 147 6.70 -10.79 -3.03
N VAL A 148 5.68 -10.01 -2.72
CA VAL A 148 5.74 -8.54 -2.66
C VAL A 148 5.73 -8.14 -1.19
N ASN A 149 6.85 -7.62 -0.68
CA ASN A 149 6.96 -7.15 0.69
C ASN A 149 7.02 -5.62 0.70
N ILE A 150 6.00 -5.01 1.28
CA ILE A 150 5.84 -3.57 1.40
C ILE A 150 6.40 -3.17 2.75
N ILE A 151 7.44 -2.34 2.75
CA ILE A 151 8.07 -1.84 3.98
C ILE A 151 7.56 -0.44 4.24
N THR A 152 6.97 -0.24 5.42
CA THR A 152 6.44 1.06 5.82
C THR A 152 7.55 2.00 6.31
N LYS A 153 7.30 3.29 6.19
CA LYS A 153 8.19 4.33 6.71
C LYS A 153 8.27 4.23 8.24
N LYS A 154 9.47 4.46 8.75
CA LYS A 154 9.76 4.52 10.19
C LYS A 154 9.90 5.97 10.67
N ASP A 155 10.29 6.15 11.92
CA ASP A 155 10.73 7.43 12.46
C ASP A 155 11.96 7.96 11.69
N ALA A 156 12.14 9.27 11.67
CA ALA A 156 13.32 9.90 11.08
C ALA A 156 14.43 9.99 12.12
N ASP A 157 15.68 9.95 11.65
CA ASP A 157 16.86 10.19 12.50
C ASP A 157 16.98 11.66 12.97
N LYS A 158 16.25 12.57 12.33
CA LYS A 158 16.21 14.00 12.67
C LYS A 158 15.16 14.27 13.74
N PRO A 159 15.32 15.32 14.55
CA PRO A 159 14.32 15.69 15.55
C PRO A 159 12.93 15.95 14.97
N PHE A 160 12.85 16.48 13.75
CA PHE A 160 11.61 16.76 13.04
C PHE A 160 11.82 16.69 11.53
N THR A 161 10.91 16.02 10.86
CA THR A 161 10.80 15.98 9.39
C THR A 161 9.32 16.01 9.03
N ALA A 162 8.97 16.80 8.03
CA ALA A 162 7.61 16.81 7.48
C ALA A 162 7.66 16.58 5.97
N ASP A 163 6.70 15.85 5.45
CA ASP A 163 6.47 15.65 4.02
C ASP A 163 5.01 15.98 3.68
N ILE A 164 4.82 16.68 2.58
CA ILE A 164 3.51 17.01 2.03
C ILE A 164 3.59 16.75 0.53
N ALA A 165 2.59 16.09 -0.01
CA ALA A 165 2.48 15.87 -1.44
C ALA A 165 1.03 16.05 -1.90
N ALA A 166 0.87 16.58 -3.12
CA ALA A 166 -0.39 16.64 -3.83
C ALA A 166 -0.15 16.25 -5.29
N GLY A 167 -1.08 15.54 -5.89
CA GLY A 167 -0.98 15.10 -7.27
C GLY A 167 -2.34 15.02 -7.95
N TYR A 168 -2.32 15.13 -9.27
CA TYR A 168 -3.49 14.96 -10.12
C TYR A 168 -3.15 14.05 -11.29
N ASP A 169 -4.00 13.03 -11.51
CA ASP A 169 -3.93 12.14 -12.66
C ASP A 169 -5.15 12.36 -13.54
N GLY A 170 -4.93 12.91 -14.75
CA GLY A 170 -5.98 13.21 -15.70
C GLY A 170 -6.65 11.98 -16.31
N SER A 171 -6.01 10.82 -16.33
CA SER A 171 -6.60 9.58 -16.87
C SER A 171 -7.74 9.06 -15.99
N GLY A 172 -7.63 9.27 -14.70
CA GLY A 172 -8.63 8.85 -13.74
C GLY A 172 -9.40 10.00 -13.09
N ASP A 173 -9.17 11.26 -13.52
CA ASP A 173 -9.66 12.43 -12.79
C ASP A 173 -9.39 12.32 -11.28
N ALA A 174 -8.17 11.88 -10.96
CA ALA A 174 -7.81 11.49 -9.61
C ALA A 174 -6.99 12.57 -8.92
N TRP A 175 -7.48 13.03 -7.78
CA TRP A 175 -6.75 13.88 -6.84
C TRP A 175 -6.18 13.03 -5.72
N ARG A 176 -4.91 13.29 -5.40
CA ARG A 176 -4.22 12.66 -4.29
C ARG A 176 -3.56 13.73 -3.43
N GLU A 177 -3.73 13.58 -2.12
CA GLU A 177 -3.13 14.44 -1.11
C GLU A 177 -2.53 13.56 -0.01
N SER A 178 -1.36 13.92 0.48
CA SER A 178 -0.76 13.25 1.64
C SER A 178 0.08 14.21 2.46
N ALA A 179 0.11 13.98 3.77
CA ALA A 179 0.94 14.70 4.71
C ALA A 179 1.52 13.72 5.74
N GLY A 180 2.74 13.96 6.17
CA GLY A 180 3.40 13.16 7.18
C GLY A 180 4.35 13.99 8.02
N VAL A 181 4.49 13.60 9.28
CA VAL A 181 5.49 14.13 10.21
C VAL A 181 6.20 12.96 10.87
N SER A 182 7.50 13.10 11.05
CA SER A 182 8.31 12.08 11.73
C SER A 182 9.49 12.71 12.40
N GLY A 183 10.06 12.06 13.40
CA GLY A 183 11.25 12.54 14.07
C GLY A 183 11.67 11.65 15.22
N LYS A 184 12.84 12.00 15.79
CA LYS A 184 13.36 11.32 16.97
C LYS A 184 14.00 12.32 17.90
N VAL A 185 13.57 12.32 19.16
CA VAL A 185 14.05 13.24 20.20
C VAL A 185 14.25 12.46 21.50
N SER A 186 15.44 12.52 22.06
CA SER A 186 15.76 11.88 23.36
C SER A 186 15.33 10.41 23.46
N GLY A 187 15.56 9.62 22.42
CA GLY A 187 15.20 8.22 22.35
C GLY A 187 13.71 7.96 21.96
N VAL A 188 12.86 8.98 21.96
CA VAL A 188 11.47 8.85 21.48
C VAL A 188 11.44 9.05 19.98
N GLY A 189 11.11 8.01 19.24
CA GLY A 189 10.82 8.06 17.81
C GLY A 189 9.33 8.18 17.56
N TYR A 190 8.94 8.99 16.58
CA TYR A 190 7.56 9.16 16.21
C TYR A 190 7.38 9.32 14.70
N ARG A 191 6.25 8.86 14.19
CA ARG A 191 5.75 9.11 12.84
C ARG A 191 4.23 9.15 12.86
N PHE A 192 3.64 10.09 12.10
CA PHE A 192 2.22 10.14 11.79
C PHE A 192 2.06 10.53 10.34
N GLY A 193 1.19 9.82 9.62
CA GLY A 193 0.89 10.04 8.22
C GLY A 193 -0.59 9.99 7.94
N ALA A 194 -1.02 10.72 6.93
CA ALA A 194 -2.37 10.69 6.39
C ALA A 194 -2.33 10.85 4.87
N ALA A 195 -3.21 10.14 4.16
CA ALA A 195 -3.40 10.33 2.74
C ALA A 195 -4.88 10.21 2.36
N ASN A 196 -5.25 10.91 1.29
CA ASN A 196 -6.57 10.88 0.69
C ASN A 196 -6.43 10.78 -0.83
N VAL A 197 -7.23 9.92 -1.45
CA VAL A 197 -7.35 9.80 -2.90
C VAL A 197 -8.82 9.86 -3.27
N GLU A 198 -9.15 10.71 -4.23
CA GLU A 198 -10.48 10.78 -4.85
C GLU A 198 -10.29 10.66 -6.35
N ALA A 199 -10.78 9.56 -6.93
CA ALA A 199 -10.72 9.30 -8.36
C ALA A 199 -12.10 9.25 -8.96
N GLY A 200 -12.28 9.97 -10.05
CA GLY A 200 -13.45 9.90 -10.90
C GLY A 200 -13.46 8.63 -11.76
N ASN A 201 -14.26 8.64 -12.81
CA ASN A 201 -14.29 7.54 -13.75
C ASN A 201 -13.08 7.53 -14.67
N LEU A 202 -12.61 6.34 -15.04
CA LEU A 202 -11.48 6.15 -15.93
C LEU A 202 -11.76 6.74 -17.31
N ARG A 203 -10.84 7.55 -17.80
CA ARG A 203 -10.87 8.12 -19.15
C ARG A 203 -9.94 7.34 -20.06
N VAL A 204 -10.51 6.80 -21.12
CA VAL A 204 -9.76 6.18 -22.21
C VAL A 204 -9.94 7.01 -23.49
N PRO A 205 -9.13 6.83 -24.53
CA PRO A 205 -9.33 7.54 -25.77
C PRO A 205 -10.78 7.42 -26.25
N HIS A 206 -11.43 8.56 -26.49
CA HIS A 206 -12.79 8.72 -27.01
C HIS A 206 -13.95 8.42 -26.06
N LYS A 207 -13.71 7.93 -24.81
CA LYS A 207 -14.82 7.71 -23.86
C LYS A 207 -14.40 7.74 -22.39
N VAL A 208 -15.42 7.88 -21.54
CA VAL A 208 -15.31 7.66 -20.09
C VAL A 208 -15.93 6.32 -19.76
N ILE A 209 -15.24 5.51 -18.97
CA ILE A 209 -15.74 4.23 -18.48
C ILE A 209 -16.45 4.48 -17.16
N GLU A 210 -17.78 4.53 -17.22
CA GLU A 210 -18.60 4.79 -16.04
C GLU A 210 -18.50 3.65 -15.01
N GLY A 211 -18.67 3.99 -13.72
CA GLY A 211 -18.63 3.00 -12.65
C GLY A 211 -17.23 2.49 -12.32
N THR A 212 -16.19 3.29 -12.58
CA THR A 212 -14.79 2.93 -12.26
C THR A 212 -14.13 3.85 -11.23
N SER A 213 -14.92 4.71 -10.61
CA SER A 213 -14.48 5.65 -9.57
C SER A 213 -14.07 4.94 -8.28
N TYR A 214 -13.17 5.56 -7.53
CA TYR A 214 -12.83 5.08 -6.18
C TYR A 214 -12.42 6.22 -5.26
N ARG A 215 -12.56 5.99 -3.97
CA ARG A 215 -12.07 6.86 -2.91
C ARG A 215 -11.27 6.04 -1.91
N GLN A 216 -10.24 6.64 -1.34
CA GLN A 216 -9.35 5.99 -0.40
C GLN A 216 -8.90 6.99 0.65
N LYS A 217 -8.90 6.57 1.91
CA LYS A 217 -8.33 7.32 3.03
C LYS A 217 -7.43 6.41 3.84
N SER A 218 -6.30 6.92 4.26
CA SER A 218 -5.37 6.16 5.11
C SER A 218 -4.78 7.04 6.20
N PHE A 219 -4.49 6.41 7.33
CA PHE A 219 -3.76 6.98 8.45
C PHE A 219 -2.75 5.95 8.94
N ASP A 220 -1.54 6.40 9.23
CA ASP A 220 -0.51 5.59 9.86
C ASP A 220 0.12 6.35 11.03
N GLY A 221 0.53 5.61 12.05
CA GLY A 221 1.21 6.17 13.20
C GLY A 221 2.19 5.17 13.81
N LEU A 222 3.31 5.68 14.28
CA LEU A 222 4.37 4.96 14.99
C LEU A 222 4.83 5.78 16.17
N LEU A 223 4.96 5.13 17.32
CA LEU A 223 5.69 5.64 18.48
C LEU A 223 6.67 4.56 18.93
N SER A 224 7.91 4.94 19.16
CA SER A 224 8.96 4.05 19.64
C SER A 224 9.76 4.71 20.74
N TYR A 225 10.41 3.91 21.57
CA TYR A 225 11.32 4.37 22.59
C TYR A 225 12.57 3.48 22.66
N ASP A 226 13.73 4.10 22.51
CA ASP A 226 15.02 3.45 22.70
C ASP A 226 15.41 3.49 24.17
N PHE A 227 15.24 2.38 24.87
CA PHE A 227 15.71 2.24 26.26
C PHE A 227 17.23 2.24 26.36
N SER A 228 17.88 1.77 25.29
CA SER A 228 19.32 1.78 25.10
C SER A 228 19.64 1.58 23.62
N ASP A 229 20.91 1.64 23.25
CA ASP A 229 21.36 1.33 21.87
C ASP A 229 21.02 -0.09 21.43
N LYS A 230 20.65 -0.96 22.37
CA LYS A 230 20.33 -2.37 22.14
C LYS A 230 18.84 -2.69 22.20
N VAL A 231 18.03 -1.86 22.83
CA VAL A 231 16.61 -2.19 23.14
C VAL A 231 15.70 -1.09 22.68
N THR A 232 14.82 -1.39 21.73
CA THR A 232 13.75 -0.51 21.28
C THR A 232 12.41 -1.17 21.50
N LEU A 233 11.46 -0.47 22.11
CA LEU A 233 10.04 -0.84 22.15
C LEU A 233 9.23 0.12 21.35
N GLY A 234 8.11 -0.34 20.77
CA GLY A 234 7.25 0.55 20.02
C GLY A 234 5.86 0.00 19.76
N VAL A 235 5.02 0.90 19.29
CA VAL A 235 3.67 0.62 18.84
C VAL A 235 3.44 1.34 17.51
N ASN A 236 2.83 0.65 16.55
CA ASN A 236 2.38 1.26 15.31
C ASN A 236 0.92 0.88 15.02
N GLY A 237 0.22 1.81 14.41
CA GLY A 237 -1.16 1.64 13.99
C GLY A 237 -1.34 2.04 12.54
N GLU A 238 -2.24 1.34 11.84
CA GLU A 238 -2.59 1.60 10.45
C GLU A 238 -4.10 1.53 10.29
N TYR A 239 -4.65 2.49 9.56
CA TYR A 239 -6.04 2.50 9.15
C TYR A 239 -6.12 2.79 7.66
N PHE A 240 -6.92 2.01 6.96
CA PHE A 240 -7.19 2.16 5.56
C PHE A 240 -8.68 1.95 5.31
N ASP A 241 -9.29 2.85 4.54
CA ASP A 241 -10.70 2.81 4.15
C ASP A 241 -10.82 3.12 2.66
N SER A 242 -11.52 2.28 1.93
CA SER A 242 -11.71 2.44 0.49
C SER A 242 -13.14 2.10 0.08
N ASP A 243 -13.64 2.90 -0.85
CA ASP A 243 -14.93 2.74 -1.55
C ASP A 243 -14.62 2.66 -3.05
N ILE A 244 -14.93 1.54 -3.68
CA ILE A 244 -14.50 1.23 -5.04
C ILE A 244 -15.69 0.80 -5.88
N ASN A 245 -15.84 1.43 -7.04
CA ASN A 245 -16.74 0.98 -8.10
C ASN A 245 -15.92 0.32 -9.20
N SER A 246 -16.40 -0.81 -9.68
CA SER A 246 -15.80 -1.59 -10.75
C SER A 246 -16.86 -2.02 -11.75
N THR A 247 -16.56 -1.90 -13.02
CA THR A 247 -17.43 -2.34 -14.10
C THR A 247 -16.62 -3.11 -15.15
N THR A 248 -17.28 -3.98 -15.88
CA THR A 248 -16.74 -4.61 -17.07
C THR A 248 -17.56 -4.16 -18.25
N GLU A 249 -16.90 -3.57 -19.27
CA GLU A 249 -17.57 -3.15 -20.50
C GLU A 249 -18.03 -4.31 -21.38
N ASP A 250 -17.28 -5.43 -21.29
CA ASP A 250 -17.62 -6.68 -21.97
C ASP A 250 -18.13 -7.67 -20.92
N SER A 251 -19.42 -7.58 -20.69
CA SER A 251 -20.10 -8.45 -19.71
C SER A 251 -20.49 -9.82 -20.28
N GLY A 252 -20.09 -10.12 -21.50
CA GLY A 252 -20.39 -11.39 -22.17
C GLY A 252 -21.90 -11.61 -22.33
N SER A 253 -22.47 -12.50 -21.51
CA SER A 253 -23.90 -12.86 -21.55
C SER A 253 -24.81 -11.89 -20.77
N TYR A 254 -24.26 -10.83 -20.16
CA TYR A 254 -25.02 -9.87 -19.36
C TYR A 254 -25.10 -8.52 -20.07
N ASP A 255 -26.22 -7.81 -19.93
CA ASP A 255 -26.37 -6.45 -20.47
C ASP A 255 -25.58 -5.42 -19.64
N ASP A 256 -25.40 -5.69 -18.36
CA ASP A 256 -24.59 -4.88 -17.45
C ASP A 256 -24.06 -5.76 -16.31
N PHE A 257 -22.79 -5.65 -16.02
CA PHE A 257 -22.15 -6.29 -14.88
C PHE A 257 -21.29 -5.27 -14.13
N GLY A 258 -21.63 -4.99 -12.89
CA GLY A 258 -20.88 -4.08 -12.03
C GLY A 258 -20.62 -4.69 -10.65
N VAL A 259 -19.48 -4.32 -10.09
CA VAL A 259 -19.10 -4.65 -8.73
C VAL A 259 -18.92 -3.37 -7.94
N GLU A 260 -19.62 -3.24 -6.84
CA GLU A 260 -19.45 -2.15 -5.90
C GLU A 260 -18.83 -2.69 -4.61
N ILE A 261 -17.78 -2.04 -4.13
CA ILE A 261 -17.17 -2.34 -2.84
C ILE A 261 -17.28 -1.09 -1.97
N PRO A 262 -18.48 -0.81 -1.41
CA PRO A 262 -18.73 0.41 -0.65
C PRO A 262 -17.96 0.47 0.66
N VAL A 263 -17.46 -0.65 1.12
CA VAL A 263 -16.66 -0.74 2.33
C VAL A 263 -15.53 -1.74 2.10
N TRP A 264 -14.30 -1.26 2.16
CA TRP A 264 -13.12 -2.10 2.28
C TRP A 264 -12.15 -1.44 3.25
N LYS A 265 -12.15 -1.91 4.49
CA LYS A 265 -11.41 -1.32 5.59
C LYS A 265 -10.39 -2.29 6.14
N ARG A 266 -9.24 -1.78 6.49
CA ARG A 266 -8.23 -2.47 7.28
C ARG A 266 -7.83 -1.57 8.44
N SER A 267 -7.87 -2.10 9.65
CA SER A 267 -7.28 -1.49 10.83
C SER A 267 -6.31 -2.47 11.47
N LYS A 268 -5.15 -1.99 11.87
CA LYS A 268 -4.10 -2.78 12.48
C LYS A 268 -3.46 -2.00 13.61
N VAL A 269 -3.21 -2.67 14.71
CA VAL A 269 -2.34 -2.20 15.79
C VAL A 269 -1.29 -3.25 16.03
N ASN A 270 -0.04 -2.85 16.11
CA ASN A 270 1.09 -3.72 16.34
C ASN A 270 1.96 -3.15 17.48
N MET A 271 2.37 -4.00 18.39
CA MET A 271 3.40 -3.71 19.39
C MET A 271 4.65 -4.52 19.05
N PHE A 272 5.80 -3.94 19.21
CA PHE A 272 7.05 -4.61 18.93
C PHE A 272 8.11 -4.35 19.98
N ALA A 273 8.97 -5.35 20.16
CA ALA A 273 10.21 -5.25 20.89
C ALA A 273 11.36 -5.65 19.97
N GLU A 274 12.37 -4.83 19.88
CA GLU A 274 13.56 -5.05 19.05
C GLU A 274 14.81 -5.03 19.91
N LEU A 275 15.62 -6.09 19.77
CA LEU A 275 16.92 -6.25 20.42
C LEU A 275 17.99 -6.27 19.34
N LYS A 276 19.00 -5.41 19.47
CA LYS A 276 20.09 -5.24 18.51
C LYS A 276 21.44 -5.62 19.15
N ASN A 277 22.37 -6.09 18.33
CA ASN A 277 23.75 -6.35 18.73
C ASN A 277 23.85 -7.22 20.01
N LEU A 278 23.07 -8.33 20.04
CA LEU A 278 23.05 -9.25 21.18
C LEU A 278 24.35 -10.03 21.30
N THR A 279 24.84 -10.54 20.17
CA THR A 279 26.13 -11.24 20.05
C THR A 279 26.73 -10.99 18.67
N ASP A 280 27.98 -11.35 18.41
CA ASP A 280 28.63 -11.25 17.10
C ASP A 280 27.88 -12.04 16.00
N THR A 281 27.14 -13.08 16.38
CA THR A 281 26.40 -13.95 15.47
C THR A 281 24.92 -13.62 15.42
N LEU A 282 24.36 -12.98 16.46
CA LEU A 282 22.95 -12.62 16.58
C LEU A 282 22.80 -11.11 16.60
N ALA A 283 22.74 -10.51 15.41
CA ALA A 283 22.72 -9.07 15.23
C ALA A 283 21.38 -8.44 15.66
N ARG A 284 20.25 -9.13 15.44
CA ARG A 284 18.91 -8.57 15.69
C ARG A 284 17.90 -9.66 16.02
N VAL A 285 17.07 -9.39 17.02
CA VAL A 285 15.83 -10.13 17.31
C VAL A 285 14.69 -9.12 17.40
N ARG A 286 13.60 -9.40 16.69
CA ARG A 286 12.39 -8.61 16.77
C ARG A 286 11.21 -9.53 17.07
N VAL A 287 10.39 -9.10 18.00
CA VAL A 287 9.13 -9.77 18.36
C VAL A 287 8.01 -8.78 18.12
N ASP A 288 7.03 -9.19 17.38
CA ASP A 288 5.84 -8.40 17.05
C ASP A 288 4.57 -9.11 17.54
N ALA A 289 3.68 -8.36 18.18
CA ALA A 289 2.34 -8.81 18.54
C ALA A 289 1.33 -7.84 17.91
N TYR A 290 0.46 -8.34 17.03
CA TYR A 290 -0.48 -7.48 16.35
C TYR A 290 -1.91 -8.00 16.34
N HIS A 291 -2.83 -7.06 16.22
CA HIS A 291 -4.23 -7.31 15.96
C HIS A 291 -4.65 -6.57 14.69
N GLN A 292 -5.24 -7.30 13.73
CA GLN A 292 -5.70 -6.75 12.46
C GLN A 292 -7.15 -7.14 12.22
N VAL A 293 -7.95 -6.17 11.80
CA VAL A 293 -9.34 -6.35 11.37
C VAL A 293 -9.47 -5.90 9.92
N ASN A 294 -9.98 -6.78 9.07
CA ASN A 294 -10.36 -6.45 7.71
C ASN A 294 -11.88 -6.58 7.58
N GLN A 295 -12.50 -5.58 6.98
CA GLN A 295 -13.93 -5.57 6.70
C GLN A 295 -14.15 -5.25 5.23
N LYS A 296 -14.89 -6.12 4.53
CA LYS A 296 -15.24 -5.93 3.13
C LYS A 296 -16.73 -6.18 2.92
N ILE A 297 -17.37 -5.27 2.22
CA ILE A 297 -18.72 -5.43 1.70
C ILE A 297 -18.61 -5.34 0.19
N MET A 298 -19.09 -6.35 -0.52
CA MET A 298 -19.11 -6.39 -1.98
C MET A 298 -20.53 -6.61 -2.47
N VAL A 299 -20.94 -5.80 -3.40
CA VAL A 299 -22.26 -5.88 -4.04
C VAL A 299 -22.05 -6.13 -5.53
N ASN A 300 -22.51 -7.25 -6.03
CA ASN A 300 -22.54 -7.54 -7.46
C ASN A 300 -23.86 -7.06 -8.05
N ARG A 301 -23.80 -6.27 -9.11
CA ARG A 301 -24.96 -5.84 -9.88
C ARG A 301 -24.89 -6.55 -11.22
N ILE A 302 -25.91 -7.39 -11.48
CA ILE A 302 -26.03 -8.13 -12.71
C ILE A 302 -27.38 -7.75 -13.33
N LYS A 303 -27.34 -7.27 -14.56
CA LYS A 303 -28.53 -7.03 -15.37
C LYS A 303 -28.49 -7.97 -16.57
N GLN A 304 -29.51 -8.78 -16.71
CA GLN A 304 -29.68 -9.68 -17.85
C GLN A 304 -31.05 -9.41 -18.46
N SER A 305 -31.09 -9.16 -19.76
CA SER A 305 -32.31 -9.02 -20.54
C SER A 305 -32.76 -10.42 -20.96
N GLU A 306 -33.79 -10.94 -20.30
CA GLU A 306 -34.59 -11.99 -20.93
C GLU A 306 -35.56 -11.31 -21.89
N SER A 307 -35.94 -11.99 -22.98
CA SER A 307 -36.64 -11.42 -24.12
C SER A 307 -37.99 -10.70 -23.85
N SER A 308 -38.33 -10.41 -22.59
CA SER A 308 -39.44 -9.52 -22.17
C SER A 308 -39.40 -9.03 -20.71
N SER A 309 -38.38 -9.32 -19.90
CA SER A 309 -38.28 -8.77 -18.52
C SER A 309 -36.83 -8.57 -18.09
N SER A 310 -36.50 -7.38 -17.57
CA SER A 310 -35.20 -7.14 -16.95
C SER A 310 -35.25 -7.58 -15.48
N THR A 311 -34.46 -8.56 -15.09
CA THR A 311 -34.32 -8.96 -13.70
C THR A 311 -33.02 -8.39 -13.15
N THR A 312 -33.10 -7.51 -12.15
CA THR A 312 -31.92 -7.02 -11.42
C THR A 312 -31.69 -7.92 -10.22
N VAL A 313 -30.64 -8.72 -10.24
CA VAL A 313 -30.25 -9.56 -9.10
C VAL A 313 -29.20 -8.82 -8.28
N LYS A 314 -29.58 -8.40 -7.08
CA LYS A 314 -28.68 -7.77 -6.11
C LYS A 314 -28.20 -8.85 -5.13
N THR A 315 -27.03 -9.39 -5.36
CA THR A 315 -26.41 -10.31 -4.39
C THR A 315 -25.56 -9.51 -3.42
N THR A 316 -25.96 -9.52 -2.15
CA THR A 316 -25.16 -8.97 -1.06
C THR A 316 -24.49 -10.15 -0.35
N PRO A 317 -23.21 -10.42 -0.59
CA PRO A 317 -22.50 -11.42 0.21
C PRO A 317 -22.45 -10.95 1.67
N ARG A 318 -22.53 -11.88 2.60
CA ARG A 318 -22.28 -11.55 4.01
C ARG A 318 -20.91 -10.90 4.14
N GLY A 319 -20.83 -9.76 4.80
CA GLY A 319 -19.57 -9.08 5.07
C GLY A 319 -18.59 -10.04 5.75
N SER A 320 -17.39 -10.20 5.19
CA SER A 320 -16.35 -10.99 5.84
C SER A 320 -15.58 -10.10 6.81
N ILE A 321 -15.58 -10.47 8.09
CA ILE A 321 -14.71 -9.87 9.10
C ILE A 321 -13.63 -10.92 9.39
N THR A 322 -12.41 -10.64 8.98
CA THR A 322 -11.26 -11.49 9.29
C THR A 322 -10.46 -10.85 10.40
N THR A 323 -10.38 -11.52 11.54
CA THR A 323 -9.53 -11.12 12.66
C THR A 323 -8.32 -12.05 12.71
N GLN A 324 -7.13 -11.51 12.60
CA GLN A 324 -5.88 -12.25 12.80
C GLN A 324 -5.24 -11.81 14.11
N LYS A 325 -4.99 -12.76 15.00
CA LYS A 325 -4.18 -12.60 16.21
C LYS A 325 -3.00 -13.56 16.09
N ILE A 326 -1.79 -13.04 16.13
CA ILE A 326 -0.58 -13.85 16.24
C ILE A 326 0.13 -13.39 17.52
N PHE A 327 0.41 -14.36 18.38
CA PHE A 327 1.15 -14.17 19.63
C PHE A 327 2.58 -14.61 19.42
#